data_5aa93c59cc3ca88d1cc77ee66fc8ea23
#
_entry.id   5aa93c59cc3ca88d1cc77ee66fc8ea23
#
_cell.length_a   1.000
_cell.length_b   1.000
_cell.length_c   1.000
_cell.angle_alpha   90.00
_cell.angle_beta   90.00
_cell.angle_gamma   90.00
#
_symmetry.space_group_name_H-M   'P 1'
#
loop_
_entity.id
_entity.type
_entity.pdbx_description
1 polymer ?
#
loop_
_entity_poly.entity_id
_entity_poly.type
_entity_poly.pdbx_seq_one_letter_code
_entity_poly.pdbx_strand_id
1 'polypeptide(L)'
;MPNYTTSYSTKNKPRYRKNTNGHLSGARKPPRRRDAQYLRRTQGFGGRRRSGHGYGGNDRRPYAIIVVGCAFLLFVASIVWYANRSVEITLNGEAAKVRINSSIERVIREKELEPRPGNLLAVDDSVLEKGGGTACTVELNGKAIDNDHLDEVELTGGEKLEVGDGKDIYEKHDVEATVIEPTLTIDGTGALRFVQTWGVPGRSEVWTGKKTGIVADRGVVEDVVNAEVTCTTITPDTKGKKYIALTFDEGPSSRTSEILDILKEKDAKATFFVSGDKVAAAPAAVKAIAESGNELGTNAYSDVNLGELSASDLRSQLSDSFAAVKKAGGGKVSLVRPPFGEFSEQNWADAMDMVSAVVSWNVDSGDWLLPGAATVADTVVGSVRNGSIVLLTDNETTCAQTVEALPQIIDRLQAEGYEFVTLSEMIATDDDLKDLVDLSEVRMPKKASLPVVQKDSEQGE
;
A
#
# COMPACT_ATOMS: atom_id res chain seq x y z
N MET A 1 40.77 -24.88 0.36
CA MET A 1 40.55 -24.89 -1.08
C MET A 1 39.74 -26.12 -1.45
N PRO A 2 38.57 -25.97 -2.04
CA PRO A 2 38.35 -26.28 -3.44
C PRO A 2 37.55 -25.18 -4.14
N ASN A 3 37.86 -25.02 -5.45
CA ASN A 3 37.25 -24.14 -6.42
C ASN A 3 35.83 -24.59 -6.80
N TYR A 4 34.88 -23.67 -6.81
CA TYR A 4 33.64 -23.84 -7.55
C TYR A 4 33.50 -22.70 -8.57
N THR A 5 33.59 -23.07 -9.84
CA THR A 5 33.20 -22.30 -11.01
C THR A 5 31.68 -22.37 -11.16
N THR A 6 31.02 -21.23 -11.13
CA THR A 6 29.60 -21.09 -11.48
C THR A 6 29.47 -20.51 -12.88
N SER A 7 28.84 -21.29 -13.75
CA SER A 7 28.44 -20.90 -15.11
C SER A 7 27.19 -20.03 -15.08
N TYR A 8 27.26 -18.86 -15.71
CA TYR A 8 26.11 -18.00 -15.98
C TYR A 8 25.30 -18.52 -17.18
N SER A 9 24.01 -18.69 -16.97
CA SER A 9 23.03 -18.86 -18.03
C SER A 9 22.23 -17.57 -18.20
N THR A 10 22.45 -16.91 -19.32
CA THR A 10 21.70 -15.75 -19.78
C THR A 10 20.36 -16.20 -20.36
N LYS A 11 19.22 -15.72 -19.82
CA LYS A 11 17.92 -15.75 -20.50
C LYS A 11 17.33 -14.36 -20.63
N ASN A 12 17.24 -13.96 -21.86
CA ASN A 12 16.48 -12.93 -22.56
C ASN A 12 15.40 -12.15 -21.78
N LYS A 13 15.60 -10.83 -21.73
CA LYS A 13 14.56 -9.82 -21.50
C LYS A 13 13.95 -9.36 -22.83
N PRO A 14 12.65 -9.18 -22.96
CA PRO A 14 12.06 -8.53 -24.13
C PRO A 14 12.26 -7.01 -24.05
N ARG A 15 12.77 -6.46 -25.14
CA ARG A 15 12.96 -5.02 -25.36
C ARG A 15 11.62 -4.34 -25.65
N TYR A 16 11.24 -3.40 -24.83
CA TYR A 16 10.24 -2.39 -25.17
C TYR A 16 10.87 -1.31 -26.05
N ARG A 17 10.31 -1.13 -27.24
CA ARG A 17 10.68 -0.06 -28.18
C ARG A 17 9.94 1.22 -27.78
N LYS A 18 10.66 2.25 -27.35
CA LYS A 18 10.21 3.64 -27.31
C LYS A 18 10.10 4.15 -28.74
N ASN A 19 8.92 4.62 -29.13
CA ASN A 19 8.79 5.51 -30.28
C ASN A 19 8.69 6.95 -29.77
N THR A 20 9.76 7.66 -29.99
CA THR A 20 9.83 9.12 -29.94
C THR A 20 9.70 9.63 -31.37
N ASN A 21 8.80 10.59 -31.54
CA ASN A 21 8.86 11.72 -32.48
C ASN A 21 7.43 12.28 -32.52
N GLY A 22 7.14 13.49 -32.25
CA GLY A 22 7.92 14.71 -32.48
C GLY A 22 7.00 15.66 -33.21
N HIS A 23 6.63 16.73 -32.52
CA HIS A 23 6.25 18.06 -33.03
C HIS A 23 5.53 18.19 -34.39
N LEU A 24 4.45 18.87 -34.51
CA LEU A 24 4.31 20.34 -34.61
C LEU A 24 2.85 20.72 -34.93
N SER A 25 2.36 21.64 -34.16
CA SER A 25 1.59 22.83 -34.48
C SER A 25 0.86 22.93 -35.83
N GLY A 26 -0.37 23.32 -35.76
CA GLY A 26 -1.05 23.91 -36.91
C GLY A 26 -2.54 24.03 -36.74
N ALA A 27 -2.96 25.02 -36.01
CA ALA A 27 -4.34 25.51 -36.04
C ALA A 27 -4.67 26.01 -37.43
N ARG A 28 -5.83 25.60 -37.97
CA ARG A 28 -6.63 26.45 -38.87
C ARG A 28 -8.09 26.11 -38.76
N LYS A 29 -8.85 27.12 -38.41
CA LYS A 29 -10.29 27.22 -38.38
C LYS A 29 -10.89 27.24 -39.83
N PRO A 30 -12.18 26.99 -39.91
CA PRO A 30 -12.90 26.79 -41.17
C PRO A 30 -13.28 28.11 -41.86
N PRO A 31 -13.64 28.12 -43.12
CA PRO A 31 -14.41 29.21 -43.66
C PRO A 31 -15.91 28.92 -43.69
N ARG A 32 -16.59 29.94 -43.30
CA ARG A 32 -18.04 30.16 -43.37
C ARG A 32 -18.47 30.45 -44.81
N ARG A 33 -19.74 30.12 -45.07
CA ARG A 33 -20.79 30.87 -45.84
C ARG A 33 -20.48 31.29 -47.26
N ARG A 34 -21.49 31.03 -48.08
CA ARG A 34 -22.28 32.02 -48.83
C ARG A 34 -23.31 31.25 -49.62
N ASP A 35 -24.61 31.42 -49.32
CA ASP A 35 -25.51 32.47 -49.73
C ASP A 35 -25.42 32.73 -51.25
N ALA A 36 -26.49 32.50 -51.90
CA ALA A 36 -27.12 33.37 -52.88
C ALA A 36 -28.16 32.56 -53.63
N GLN A 37 -29.36 32.79 -53.41
CA GLN A 37 -30.21 33.87 -53.94
C GLN A 37 -30.54 33.74 -55.45
N TYR A 38 -31.83 33.62 -55.64
CA TYR A 38 -32.62 34.28 -56.60
C TYR A 38 -32.40 34.04 -58.11
N LEU A 39 -33.47 33.72 -58.75
CA LEU A 39 -34.14 34.50 -59.80
C LEU A 39 -35.28 33.61 -60.37
N ARG A 40 -36.47 33.88 -60.15
CA ARG A 40 -37.48 34.76 -60.63
C ARG A 40 -37.48 34.98 -62.16
N ARG A 41 -38.68 34.83 -62.66
CA ARG A 41 -39.30 35.44 -63.85
C ARG A 41 -39.25 34.58 -65.10
N THR A 42 -40.23 34.56 -65.89
CA THR A 42 -41.53 35.26 -66.04
C THR A 42 -42.22 34.63 -67.19
N GLN A 43 -43.59 34.75 -67.16
CA GLN A 43 -44.48 35.09 -68.26
C GLN A 43 -44.33 34.31 -69.58
N GLY A 44 -45.29 33.91 -70.21
CA GLY A 44 -46.68 34.33 -70.17
C GLY A 44 -47.31 33.94 -71.48
N PHE A 45 -48.63 34.17 -71.55
CA PHE A 45 -49.48 34.27 -72.74
C PHE A 45 -49.67 33.01 -73.59
N GLY A 46 -50.73 32.56 -73.83
CA GLY A 46 -52.07 33.05 -74.13
C GLY A 46 -52.76 32.05 -74.98
N GLY A 47 -53.92 31.83 -74.75
CA GLY A 47 -55.04 32.14 -75.52
C GLY A 47 -55.87 30.98 -76.08
N ARG A 48 -57.12 31.10 -75.77
CA ARG A 48 -58.29 30.73 -76.53
C ARG A 48 -58.92 29.34 -76.42
N ARG A 49 -59.98 29.40 -75.64
CA ARG A 49 -61.36 28.93 -75.91
C ARG A 49 -61.53 27.87 -76.99
N ARG A 50 -62.16 26.81 -76.63
CA ARG A 50 -63.51 26.51 -77.12
C ARG A 50 -64.18 25.39 -76.33
N SER A 51 -65.45 25.70 -76.09
CA SER A 51 -66.53 24.95 -75.52
C SER A 51 -66.70 23.52 -76.09
N GLY A 52 -67.10 22.65 -75.26
CA GLY A 52 -67.71 21.38 -75.64
C GLY A 52 -68.40 20.76 -74.43
N HIS A 53 -69.69 20.81 -74.42
CA HIS A 53 -70.60 20.12 -73.52
C HIS A 53 -70.33 18.60 -73.52
N GLY A 54 -70.45 17.98 -72.39
CA GLY A 54 -70.53 16.51 -72.27
C GLY A 54 -70.80 16.08 -70.84
N TYR A 55 -71.99 15.71 -70.57
CA TYR A 55 -72.51 15.01 -69.39
C TYR A 55 -71.67 13.84 -68.98
N GLY A 56 -71.56 13.60 -67.69
CA GLY A 56 -71.31 12.26 -67.27
C GLY A 56 -70.71 12.11 -65.91
N GLY A 57 -71.45 11.73 -64.93
CA GLY A 57 -71.10 10.72 -63.95
C GLY A 57 -70.16 11.09 -62.81
N ASN A 58 -70.76 11.35 -61.75
CA ASN A 58 -70.16 11.50 -60.44
C ASN A 58 -69.73 10.12 -59.94
N ASP A 59 -68.46 9.69 -60.26
CA ASP A 59 -67.88 8.44 -59.77
C ASP A 59 -66.55 8.70 -59.05
N ARG A 60 -66.61 9.55 -57.99
CA ARG A 60 -65.48 9.74 -57.08
C ARG A 60 -65.44 8.75 -55.91
N ARG A 61 -66.41 7.86 -55.76
CA ARG A 61 -66.56 6.93 -54.65
C ARG A 61 -65.53 5.79 -54.63
N PRO A 62 -65.13 5.17 -55.76
CA PRO A 62 -64.14 4.07 -55.66
C PRO A 62 -62.75 4.58 -55.30
N TYR A 63 -62.34 5.78 -55.76
CA TYR A 63 -61.00 6.30 -55.43
C TYR A 63 -60.82 6.66 -53.90
N ALA A 64 -61.88 7.17 -53.30
CA ALA A 64 -61.88 7.50 -51.89
C ALA A 64 -61.72 6.22 -51.02
N ILE A 65 -62.36 5.13 -51.37
CA ILE A 65 -62.29 3.85 -50.70
C ILE A 65 -60.86 3.24 -50.87
N ILE A 66 -60.30 3.36 -52.09
CA ILE A 66 -58.92 2.87 -52.36
C ILE A 66 -57.90 3.70 -51.57
N VAL A 67 -58.02 5.04 -51.53
CA VAL A 67 -57.13 5.93 -50.77
C VAL A 67 -57.22 5.64 -49.28
N VAL A 68 -58.39 5.46 -48.71
CA VAL A 68 -58.60 5.11 -47.32
C VAL A 68 -58.03 3.71 -47.01
N GLY A 69 -58.23 2.73 -47.92
CA GLY A 69 -57.68 1.41 -47.84
C GLY A 69 -56.17 1.42 -47.88
N CYS A 70 -55.56 2.19 -48.79
CA CYS A 70 -54.06 2.35 -48.83
C CYS A 70 -53.51 3.06 -47.58
N ALA A 71 -54.21 4.13 -47.10
CA ALA A 71 -53.82 4.80 -45.86
C ALA A 71 -53.89 3.87 -44.64
N PHE A 72 -54.95 3.05 -44.56
CA PHE A 72 -55.07 2.05 -43.51
C PHE A 72 -53.97 0.97 -43.60
N LEU A 73 -53.67 0.47 -44.79
CA LEU A 73 -52.58 -0.49 -45.00
C LEU A 73 -51.22 0.11 -44.65
N LEU A 74 -50.94 1.39 -45.01
CA LEU A 74 -49.72 2.08 -44.63
C LEU A 74 -49.65 2.32 -43.12
N PHE A 75 -50.78 2.62 -42.48
CA PHE A 75 -50.89 2.77 -41.05
C PHE A 75 -50.58 1.41 -40.34
N VAL A 76 -51.21 0.33 -40.80
CA VAL A 76 -50.93 -1.02 -40.27
C VAL A 76 -49.47 -1.40 -40.56
N ALA A 77 -48.96 -1.14 -41.75
CA ALA A 77 -47.56 -1.40 -42.09
C ALA A 77 -46.59 -0.59 -41.22
N SER A 78 -46.93 0.69 -40.89
CA SER A 78 -46.11 1.50 -40.01
C SER A 78 -46.12 0.98 -38.58
N ILE A 79 -47.27 0.52 -38.07
CA ILE A 79 -47.37 -0.13 -36.76
C ILE A 79 -46.52 -1.42 -36.73
N VAL A 80 -46.66 -2.27 -37.75
CA VAL A 80 -45.90 -3.52 -37.87
C VAL A 80 -44.39 -3.23 -37.98
N TRP A 81 -44.00 -2.21 -38.75
CA TRP A 81 -42.63 -1.79 -38.87
C TRP A 81 -42.09 -1.25 -37.53
N TYR A 82 -42.87 -0.39 -36.86
CA TYR A 82 -42.48 0.15 -35.54
C TYR A 82 -42.34 -0.94 -34.50
N ALA A 83 -43.28 -1.88 -34.46
CA ALA A 83 -43.29 -2.99 -33.51
C ALA A 83 -42.17 -4.05 -33.81
N ASN A 84 -41.62 -4.07 -35.03
CA ASN A 84 -40.56 -5.00 -35.41
C ASN A 84 -39.18 -4.35 -35.56
N ARG A 85 -39.06 -3.05 -35.27
CA ARG A 85 -37.72 -2.43 -35.33
C ARG A 85 -36.76 -3.03 -34.34
N SER A 86 -35.50 -3.17 -34.71
CA SER A 86 -34.45 -3.58 -33.83
C SER A 86 -33.85 -2.36 -33.12
N VAL A 87 -33.48 -2.55 -31.86
CA VAL A 87 -32.73 -1.63 -31.01
C VAL A 87 -31.42 -2.27 -30.61
N GLU A 88 -30.43 -1.44 -30.26
CA GLU A 88 -29.13 -1.92 -29.79
C GLU A 88 -29.09 -1.86 -28.28
N ILE A 89 -28.61 -2.93 -27.67
CA ILE A 89 -28.32 -3.05 -26.24
C ILE A 89 -26.88 -3.53 -26.06
N THR A 90 -26.35 -3.43 -24.86
CA THR A 90 -25.11 -4.10 -24.49
C THR A 90 -25.44 -5.40 -23.79
N LEU A 91 -25.09 -6.54 -24.38
CA LEU A 91 -25.31 -7.88 -23.84
C LEU A 91 -23.98 -8.49 -23.45
N ASN A 92 -23.75 -8.79 -22.17
CA ASN A 92 -22.49 -9.33 -21.62
C ASN A 92 -21.25 -8.55 -22.08
N GLY A 93 -21.38 -7.21 -22.16
CA GLY A 93 -20.30 -6.31 -22.58
C GLY A 93 -20.19 -6.09 -24.10
N GLU A 94 -20.95 -6.80 -24.94
CA GLU A 94 -20.94 -6.66 -26.39
C GLU A 94 -22.20 -6.00 -26.91
N ALA A 95 -22.08 -5.24 -28.02
CA ALA A 95 -23.24 -4.64 -28.67
C ALA A 95 -24.10 -5.72 -29.35
N ALA A 96 -25.37 -5.79 -29.00
CA ALA A 96 -26.31 -6.76 -29.53
C ALA A 96 -27.59 -6.07 -30.06
N LYS A 97 -28.09 -6.49 -31.23
CA LYS A 97 -29.35 -6.06 -31.75
C LYS A 97 -30.47 -6.97 -31.28
N VAL A 98 -31.48 -6.39 -30.66
CA VAL A 98 -32.70 -7.09 -30.21
C VAL A 98 -33.92 -6.38 -30.74
N ARG A 99 -35.05 -7.08 -30.80
CA ARG A 99 -36.33 -6.44 -31.20
C ARG A 99 -36.81 -5.51 -30.08
N ILE A 100 -37.31 -4.34 -30.43
CA ILE A 100 -37.89 -3.43 -29.42
C ILE A 100 -39.02 -4.11 -28.65
N ASN A 101 -39.10 -3.84 -27.35
CA ASN A 101 -40.05 -4.43 -26.42
C ASN A 101 -39.96 -5.98 -26.35
N SER A 102 -38.78 -6.53 -26.66
CA SER A 102 -38.53 -7.94 -26.33
C SER A 102 -38.29 -8.06 -24.84
N SER A 103 -38.90 -9.08 -24.21
CA SER A 103 -38.60 -9.40 -22.83
C SER A 103 -37.19 -9.97 -22.71
N ILE A 104 -36.60 -9.87 -21.50
CA ILE A 104 -35.28 -10.45 -21.22
C ILE A 104 -35.28 -11.95 -21.52
N GLU A 105 -36.30 -12.69 -21.08
CA GLU A 105 -36.44 -14.13 -21.37
C GLU A 105 -36.36 -14.43 -22.86
N ARG A 106 -37.03 -13.62 -23.68
CA ARG A 106 -37.01 -13.77 -25.12
C ARG A 106 -35.62 -13.52 -25.70
N VAL A 107 -34.89 -12.50 -25.20
CA VAL A 107 -33.54 -12.18 -25.66
C VAL A 107 -32.59 -13.34 -25.29
N ILE A 108 -32.67 -13.88 -24.08
CA ILE A 108 -31.89 -15.06 -23.66
C ILE A 108 -32.09 -16.20 -24.64
N ARG A 109 -33.34 -16.49 -25.00
CA ARG A 109 -33.69 -17.55 -25.96
C ARG A 109 -33.25 -17.26 -27.39
N GLU A 110 -33.48 -16.05 -27.91
CA GLU A 110 -33.10 -15.66 -29.28
C GLU A 110 -31.60 -15.54 -29.49
N LYS A 111 -30.83 -15.29 -28.41
CA LYS A 111 -29.37 -15.24 -28.43
C LYS A 111 -28.71 -16.55 -28.04
N GLU A 112 -29.53 -17.61 -27.86
CA GLU A 112 -29.06 -18.96 -27.50
C GLU A 112 -28.17 -18.94 -26.24
N LEU A 113 -28.48 -18.04 -25.28
CA LEU A 113 -27.80 -18.02 -23.99
C LEU A 113 -28.39 -19.16 -23.16
N GLU A 114 -27.52 -20.00 -22.64
CA GLU A 114 -27.88 -21.13 -21.78
C GLU A 114 -27.31 -20.96 -20.37
N PRO A 115 -27.75 -19.94 -19.61
CA PRO A 115 -27.26 -19.76 -18.26
C PRO A 115 -27.67 -20.95 -17.41
N ARG A 116 -26.75 -21.49 -16.61
CA ARG A 116 -26.96 -22.66 -15.77
C ARG A 116 -26.94 -22.27 -14.30
N PRO A 117 -27.83 -22.81 -13.48
CA PRO A 117 -27.69 -22.65 -12.04
C PRO A 117 -26.40 -23.35 -11.57
N GLY A 118 -25.79 -22.80 -10.53
CA GLY A 118 -24.65 -23.42 -9.87
C GLY A 118 -25.02 -24.77 -9.24
N ASN A 119 -24.02 -25.51 -8.79
CA ASN A 119 -24.22 -26.80 -8.15
C ASN A 119 -24.15 -26.68 -6.62
N LEU A 120 -24.76 -27.58 -5.91
CA LEU A 120 -24.48 -27.84 -4.51
C LEU A 120 -23.29 -28.82 -4.43
N LEU A 121 -22.22 -28.36 -3.78
CA LEU A 121 -20.99 -29.14 -3.61
C LEU A 121 -20.86 -29.67 -2.18
N ALA A 122 -20.23 -30.84 -2.06
CA ALA A 122 -19.66 -31.29 -0.80
C ALA A 122 -18.37 -30.50 -0.49
N VAL A 123 -17.88 -30.61 0.73
CA VAL A 123 -16.65 -29.90 1.17
C VAL A 123 -15.38 -30.34 0.44
N ASP A 124 -15.40 -31.46 -0.27
CA ASP A 124 -14.31 -31.99 -1.11
C ASP A 124 -14.48 -31.62 -2.61
N ASP A 125 -15.33 -30.65 -2.93
CA ASP A 125 -15.67 -30.19 -4.27
C ASP A 125 -16.48 -31.21 -5.13
N SER A 126 -16.87 -32.34 -4.59
CA SER A 126 -17.75 -33.27 -5.30
C SER A 126 -19.18 -32.73 -5.41
N VAL A 127 -19.83 -32.96 -6.58
CA VAL A 127 -21.18 -32.43 -6.83
C VAL A 127 -22.21 -33.32 -6.11
N LEU A 128 -22.89 -32.72 -5.12
CA LEU A 128 -24.01 -33.37 -4.42
C LEU A 128 -25.32 -33.24 -5.18
N GLU A 129 -25.56 -32.08 -5.80
CA GLU A 129 -26.79 -31.81 -6.53
C GLU A 129 -26.49 -30.85 -7.69
N LYS A 130 -26.73 -31.27 -8.92
CA LYS A 130 -26.64 -30.43 -10.09
C LYS A 130 -27.75 -29.41 -10.08
N GLY A 131 -27.39 -28.14 -10.25
CA GLY A 131 -28.35 -27.02 -10.17
C GLY A 131 -28.82 -26.67 -8.76
N GLY A 132 -28.23 -27.28 -7.71
CA GLY A 132 -28.55 -26.99 -6.31
C GLY A 132 -27.81 -25.78 -5.71
N GLY A 133 -27.03 -25.07 -6.52
CA GLY A 133 -26.34 -23.84 -6.14
C GLY A 133 -27.23 -22.60 -6.23
N THR A 134 -26.62 -21.44 -6.52
CA THR A 134 -27.41 -20.22 -6.77
C THR A 134 -28.06 -20.26 -8.14
N ALA A 135 -29.23 -19.61 -8.29
CA ALA A 135 -29.86 -19.42 -9.59
C ALA A 135 -28.93 -18.60 -10.53
N CYS A 136 -29.19 -18.71 -11.83
CA CYS A 136 -28.57 -17.87 -12.84
C CYS A 136 -28.70 -16.39 -12.47
N THR A 137 -27.73 -15.59 -12.82
CA THR A 137 -27.76 -14.14 -12.56
C THR A 137 -28.19 -13.40 -13.80
N VAL A 138 -29.14 -12.48 -13.65
CA VAL A 138 -29.56 -11.56 -14.69
C VAL A 138 -29.56 -10.15 -14.11
N GLU A 139 -28.79 -9.26 -14.72
CA GLU A 139 -28.69 -7.87 -14.29
C GLU A 139 -29.05 -6.94 -15.46
N LEU A 140 -29.90 -5.95 -15.18
CA LEU A 140 -30.25 -4.89 -16.11
C LEU A 140 -29.76 -3.56 -15.56
N ASN A 141 -28.84 -2.91 -16.28
CA ASN A 141 -28.21 -1.65 -15.87
C ASN A 141 -27.60 -1.73 -14.46
N GLY A 142 -26.98 -2.88 -14.11
CA GLY A 142 -26.36 -3.14 -12.81
C GLY A 142 -27.34 -3.42 -11.67
N LYS A 143 -28.62 -3.69 -11.97
CA LYS A 143 -29.61 -4.13 -10.99
C LYS A 143 -30.01 -5.56 -11.28
N ALA A 144 -29.94 -6.41 -10.25
CA ALA A 144 -30.41 -7.78 -10.36
C ALA A 144 -31.92 -7.84 -10.66
N ILE A 145 -32.29 -8.69 -11.60
CA ILE A 145 -33.67 -9.02 -11.96
C ILE A 145 -33.96 -10.42 -11.47
N ASP A 146 -35.12 -10.60 -10.86
CA ASP A 146 -35.58 -11.89 -10.43
C ASP A 146 -35.90 -12.77 -11.65
N ASN A 147 -35.40 -14.00 -11.64
CA ASN A 147 -35.58 -14.95 -12.73
C ASN A 147 -37.05 -15.28 -12.99
N ASP A 148 -37.93 -15.15 -12.00
CA ASP A 148 -39.37 -15.37 -12.15
C ASP A 148 -40.10 -14.22 -12.90
N HIS A 149 -39.41 -13.09 -13.15
CA HIS A 149 -40.00 -11.90 -13.79
C HIS A 149 -39.27 -11.48 -15.09
N LEU A 150 -38.45 -12.35 -15.68
CA LEU A 150 -37.71 -12.06 -16.91
C LEU A 150 -38.58 -11.85 -18.13
N ASP A 151 -39.81 -12.38 -18.13
CA ASP A 151 -40.81 -12.20 -19.17
C ASP A 151 -41.56 -10.86 -19.08
N GLU A 152 -41.55 -10.23 -17.89
CA GLU A 152 -42.26 -8.96 -17.66
C GLU A 152 -41.35 -7.74 -17.96
N VAL A 153 -40.04 -7.88 -18.06
CA VAL A 153 -39.10 -6.78 -18.28
C VAL A 153 -38.78 -6.65 -19.76
N GLU A 154 -39.28 -5.57 -20.38
CA GLU A 154 -39.07 -5.26 -21.79
C GLU A 154 -37.86 -4.36 -22.02
N LEU A 155 -37.13 -4.61 -23.12
CA LEU A 155 -35.98 -3.82 -23.54
C LEU A 155 -36.38 -2.81 -24.63
N THR A 156 -35.96 -1.56 -24.45
CA THR A 156 -36.32 -0.43 -25.31
C THR A 156 -35.19 0.13 -26.14
N GLY A 157 -33.94 -0.24 -25.77
CA GLY A 157 -32.67 0.12 -26.41
C GLY A 157 -31.77 0.98 -25.53
N GLY A 158 -30.48 0.69 -25.58
CA GLY A 158 -29.46 1.35 -24.78
C GLY A 158 -29.21 0.75 -23.40
N GLU A 159 -29.96 -0.30 -23.02
CA GLU A 159 -29.79 -0.99 -21.75
C GLU A 159 -28.54 -1.88 -21.79
N LYS A 160 -27.95 -2.08 -20.60
CA LYS A 160 -26.89 -3.05 -20.35
C LYS A 160 -27.50 -4.29 -19.68
N LEU A 161 -27.55 -5.39 -20.41
CA LEU A 161 -28.05 -6.68 -19.94
C LEU A 161 -26.87 -7.63 -19.72
N GLU A 162 -26.70 -8.11 -18.49
CA GLU A 162 -25.73 -9.12 -18.12
C GLU A 162 -26.47 -10.41 -17.71
N VAL A 163 -26.13 -11.51 -18.36
CA VAL A 163 -26.70 -12.83 -18.11
C VAL A 163 -25.53 -13.77 -17.83
N GLY A 164 -25.52 -14.37 -16.66
CA GLY A 164 -24.44 -15.26 -16.23
C GLY A 164 -24.95 -16.50 -15.53
N ASP A 165 -24.03 -17.47 -15.39
CA ASP A 165 -24.29 -18.69 -14.64
C ASP A 165 -24.47 -18.40 -13.14
N GLY A 166 -25.20 -19.26 -12.46
CA GLY A 166 -25.25 -19.31 -11.01
C GLY A 166 -23.91 -19.77 -10.42
N LYS A 167 -23.67 -19.47 -9.15
CA LYS A 167 -22.48 -19.90 -8.43
C LYS A 167 -22.73 -21.22 -7.71
N ASP A 168 -21.71 -22.07 -7.73
CA ASP A 168 -21.68 -23.24 -6.88
C ASP A 168 -21.67 -22.80 -5.40
N ILE A 169 -22.34 -23.56 -4.56
CA ILE A 169 -22.37 -23.36 -3.11
C ILE A 169 -21.98 -24.69 -2.44
N TYR A 170 -21.34 -24.57 -1.28
CA TYR A 170 -21.04 -25.74 -0.48
C TYR A 170 -22.19 -26.09 0.44
N GLU A 171 -22.32 -27.38 0.76
CA GLU A 171 -23.19 -27.82 1.84
C GLU A 171 -22.83 -27.09 3.14
N LYS A 172 -23.79 -27.01 4.08
CA LYS A 172 -23.46 -26.50 5.42
C LYS A 172 -22.35 -27.37 6.03
N HIS A 173 -21.33 -26.71 6.57
CA HIS A 173 -20.16 -27.38 7.12
C HIS A 173 -19.67 -26.68 8.39
N ASP A 174 -18.94 -27.42 9.20
CA ASP A 174 -18.16 -26.90 10.31
C ASP A 174 -16.74 -26.62 9.79
N VAL A 175 -16.10 -25.57 10.29
CA VAL A 175 -14.76 -25.16 9.93
C VAL A 175 -13.86 -25.27 11.15
N GLU A 176 -12.82 -26.07 11.07
CA GLU A 176 -11.71 -26.09 12.01
C GLU A 176 -10.55 -25.29 11.37
N ALA A 177 -10.27 -24.11 11.96
CA ALA A 177 -9.25 -23.21 11.46
C ALA A 177 -7.99 -23.29 12.35
N THR A 178 -6.83 -23.36 11.68
CA THR A 178 -5.51 -23.29 12.32
C THR A 178 -4.80 -22.03 11.88
N VAL A 179 -4.33 -21.23 12.84
CA VAL A 179 -3.54 -20.03 12.57
C VAL A 179 -2.13 -20.45 12.16
N ILE A 180 -1.61 -19.80 11.13
CA ILE A 180 -0.21 -19.91 10.69
C ILE A 180 0.49 -18.64 11.15
N GLU A 181 1.30 -18.76 12.20
CA GLU A 181 2.02 -17.62 12.76
C GLU A 181 3.10 -17.13 11.79
N PRO A 182 3.29 -15.80 11.64
CA PRO A 182 4.38 -15.27 10.85
C PRO A 182 5.73 -15.56 11.53
N THR A 183 6.75 -15.77 10.73
CA THR A 183 8.14 -15.87 11.19
C THR A 183 8.85 -14.54 11.02
N LEU A 184 10.04 -14.40 11.61
CA LEU A 184 10.88 -13.22 11.51
C LEU A 184 12.09 -13.50 10.62
N THR A 185 12.45 -12.51 9.81
CA THR A 185 13.71 -12.46 9.09
C THR A 185 14.40 -11.13 9.38
N ILE A 186 15.72 -11.18 9.63
CA ILE A 186 16.53 -9.97 9.78
C ILE A 186 17.53 -9.98 8.62
N ASP A 187 17.46 -8.97 7.76
CA ASP A 187 18.28 -8.89 6.55
C ASP A 187 19.12 -7.60 6.49
N GLY A 188 20.25 -7.69 5.78
CA GLY A 188 21.14 -6.57 5.55
C GLY A 188 22.19 -6.39 6.64
N THR A 189 22.92 -5.28 6.57
CA THR A 189 23.99 -4.90 7.51
C THR A 189 24.02 -3.39 7.70
N GLY A 190 24.23 -2.94 8.92
CA GLY A 190 24.29 -1.51 9.21
C GLY A 190 23.98 -1.18 10.66
N ALA A 191 24.07 0.11 10.98
CA ALA A 191 23.84 0.59 12.33
C ALA A 191 22.37 0.90 12.63
N LEU A 192 21.53 1.04 11.61
CA LEU A 192 20.09 1.28 11.74
C LEU A 192 19.32 0.00 11.44
N ARG A 193 18.43 -0.40 12.36
CA ARG A 193 17.55 -1.56 12.22
C ARG A 193 16.11 -1.14 12.47
N PHE A 194 15.20 -1.48 11.58
CA PHE A 194 13.79 -1.11 11.68
C PHE A 194 12.88 -2.17 11.03
N VAL A 195 11.61 -2.14 11.38
CA VAL A 195 10.61 -3.06 10.80
C VAL A 195 10.26 -2.60 9.39
N GLN A 196 10.65 -3.39 8.39
CA GLN A 196 10.33 -3.17 6.98
C GLN A 196 8.95 -3.74 6.64
N THR A 197 8.68 -4.95 7.11
CA THR A 197 7.43 -5.66 6.86
C THR A 197 6.88 -6.20 8.17
N TRP A 198 5.60 -5.93 8.43
CA TRP A 198 4.90 -6.47 9.60
C TRP A 198 4.36 -7.86 9.29
N GLY A 199 4.51 -8.79 10.23
CA GLY A 199 3.95 -10.11 10.14
C GLY A 199 2.41 -10.08 10.13
N VAL A 200 1.78 -10.85 9.23
CA VAL A 200 0.34 -11.04 9.23
C VAL A 200 0.08 -12.54 9.29
N PRO A 201 -0.69 -13.02 10.28
CA PRO A 201 -1.00 -14.43 10.39
C PRO A 201 -1.75 -14.94 9.17
N GLY A 202 -1.39 -16.14 8.70
CA GLY A 202 -2.15 -16.89 7.75
C GLY A 202 -3.16 -17.81 8.42
N ARG A 203 -3.93 -18.54 7.60
CA ARG A 203 -4.94 -19.48 8.09
C ARG A 203 -5.07 -20.67 7.17
N SER A 204 -5.08 -21.87 7.75
CA SER A 204 -5.50 -23.10 7.08
C SER A 204 -6.81 -23.59 7.65
N GLU A 205 -7.58 -24.33 6.86
CA GLU A 205 -8.90 -24.81 7.27
C GLU A 205 -9.11 -26.28 6.91
N VAL A 206 -9.78 -26.99 7.82
CA VAL A 206 -10.36 -28.30 7.58
C VAL A 206 -11.88 -28.18 7.69
N TRP A 207 -12.61 -28.58 6.64
CA TRP A 207 -14.06 -28.51 6.59
C TRP A 207 -14.68 -29.87 6.83
N THR A 208 -15.76 -29.92 7.63
CA THR A 208 -16.55 -31.14 7.85
C THR A 208 -18.00 -30.89 7.39
N GLY A 209 -18.41 -31.56 6.34
CA GLY A 209 -19.75 -31.48 5.76
C GLY A 209 -20.84 -31.98 6.70
N LYS A 210 -21.88 -31.16 6.95
CA LYS A 210 -22.99 -31.58 7.84
C LYS A 210 -23.94 -32.59 7.21
N LYS A 211 -24.06 -32.58 5.91
CA LYS A 211 -24.93 -33.51 5.16
C LYS A 211 -24.20 -34.80 4.80
N THR A 212 -22.96 -34.71 4.38
CA THR A 212 -22.16 -35.84 3.90
C THR A 212 -21.33 -36.49 4.98
N GLY A 213 -20.88 -35.75 5.99
CA GLY A 213 -19.88 -36.17 6.97
C GLY A 213 -18.45 -36.24 6.38
N ILE A 214 -18.24 -35.78 5.15
CA ILE A 214 -16.92 -35.72 4.52
C ILE A 214 -16.07 -34.69 5.27
N VAL A 215 -14.81 -35.05 5.48
CA VAL A 215 -13.77 -34.13 6.02
C VAL A 215 -12.82 -33.81 4.88
N ALA A 216 -12.65 -32.54 4.61
CA ALA A 216 -11.77 -32.04 3.56
C ALA A 216 -10.74 -31.03 4.12
N ASP A 217 -9.48 -31.29 3.88
CA ASP A 217 -8.41 -30.32 4.14
C ASP A 217 -8.43 -29.29 2.99
N ARG A 218 -8.77 -28.04 3.33
CA ARG A 218 -8.81 -26.93 2.36
C ARG A 218 -7.44 -26.24 2.21
N GLY A 219 -6.44 -26.68 2.99
CA GLY A 219 -5.11 -26.10 2.98
C GLY A 219 -5.09 -24.65 3.48
N VAL A 220 -4.17 -23.88 2.95
CA VAL A 220 -4.03 -22.45 3.27
C VAL A 220 -5.12 -21.66 2.56
N VAL A 221 -5.98 -21.00 3.33
CA VAL A 221 -7.08 -20.16 2.82
C VAL A 221 -6.76 -18.66 2.93
N GLU A 222 -5.84 -18.31 3.82
CA GLU A 222 -5.24 -16.99 3.93
C GLU A 222 -3.72 -17.15 4.06
N ASP A 223 -2.98 -16.53 3.14
CA ASP A 223 -1.51 -16.61 3.13
C ASP A 223 -0.92 -15.87 4.34
N VAL A 224 0.13 -16.45 4.93
CA VAL A 224 0.92 -15.79 5.95
C VAL A 224 1.88 -14.77 5.32
N VAL A 225 2.03 -13.61 5.93
CA VAL A 225 3.09 -12.65 5.60
C VAL A 225 4.09 -12.66 6.74
N ASN A 226 5.34 -13.00 6.45
CA ASN A 226 6.40 -13.02 7.45
C ASN A 226 6.86 -11.59 7.77
N ALA A 227 7.32 -11.39 9.00
CA ALA A 227 7.90 -10.13 9.42
C ALA A 227 9.35 -10.01 8.91
N GLU A 228 9.73 -8.79 8.57
CA GLU A 228 11.08 -8.47 8.13
C GLU A 228 11.62 -7.24 8.86
N VAL A 229 12.80 -7.37 9.42
CA VAL A 229 13.60 -6.29 9.98
C VAL A 229 14.77 -6.03 9.05
N THR A 230 14.88 -4.81 8.57
CA THR A 230 16.01 -4.40 7.71
C THR A 230 17.11 -3.78 8.56
N CYS A 231 18.34 -4.23 8.32
CA CYS A 231 19.57 -3.62 8.82
C CYS A 231 20.21 -2.80 7.70
N THR A 232 20.47 -1.52 7.93
CA THR A 232 21.05 -0.65 6.90
C THR A 232 21.97 0.41 7.47
N THR A 233 22.73 1.04 6.59
CA THR A 233 23.57 2.20 6.90
C THR A 233 22.88 3.44 6.34
N ILE A 234 22.80 4.53 7.12
CA ILE A 234 22.27 5.80 6.65
C ILE A 234 23.30 6.42 5.68
N THR A 235 22.84 6.75 4.48
CA THR A 235 23.68 7.32 3.42
C THR A 235 23.08 8.67 3.00
N PRO A 236 23.45 9.78 3.69
CA PRO A 236 22.87 11.09 3.40
C PRO A 236 23.13 11.54 1.96
N ASP A 237 22.07 11.85 1.20
CA ASP A 237 22.16 12.52 -0.10
C ASP A 237 22.20 14.04 0.08
N THR A 238 23.37 14.60 0.07
CA THR A 238 23.60 15.91 0.65
C THR A 238 23.95 17.02 -0.34
N LYS A 239 24.06 16.68 -1.62
CA LYS A 239 24.48 17.66 -2.65
C LYS A 239 25.76 18.41 -2.25
N GLY A 240 26.68 17.73 -1.57
CA GLY A 240 27.97 18.25 -1.15
C GLY A 240 28.10 18.60 0.34
N LYS A 241 27.04 18.48 1.14
CA LYS A 241 27.11 18.58 2.61
C LYS A 241 27.53 17.25 3.21
N LYS A 242 28.12 17.28 4.40
CA LYS A 242 28.47 16.08 5.17
C LYS A 242 27.79 16.13 6.53
N TYR A 243 27.17 15.03 6.93
CA TYR A 243 26.44 14.95 8.19
C TYR A 243 27.03 13.86 9.10
N ILE A 244 27.03 14.14 10.40
CA ILE A 244 27.42 13.24 11.48
C ILE A 244 26.34 13.29 12.55
N ALA A 245 25.97 12.14 13.10
CA ALA A 245 25.20 12.04 14.33
C ALA A 245 26.12 11.72 15.51
N LEU A 246 26.32 12.70 16.40
CA LEU A 246 26.88 12.41 17.72
C LEU A 246 25.79 11.78 18.55
N THR A 247 26.14 10.68 19.26
CA THR A 247 25.20 10.01 20.15
C THR A 247 25.82 9.79 21.50
N PHE A 248 25.04 10.04 22.55
CA PHE A 248 25.48 9.91 23.95
C PHE A 248 24.66 8.82 24.63
N ASP A 249 25.32 7.82 25.16
CA ASP A 249 24.71 6.68 25.82
C ASP A 249 24.82 6.80 27.35
N GLU A 250 23.95 6.06 28.03
CA GLU A 250 23.98 5.85 29.48
C GLU A 250 23.71 7.13 30.33
N GLY A 251 23.24 8.21 29.71
CA GLY A 251 22.88 9.43 30.46
C GLY A 251 21.51 9.32 31.15
N PRO A 252 21.10 10.39 31.84
CA PRO A 252 21.87 11.60 32.10
C PRO A 252 22.90 11.43 33.25
N SER A 253 24.01 12.17 33.15
CA SER A 253 25.00 12.30 34.20
C SER A 253 24.94 13.67 34.86
N SER A 254 25.78 13.90 35.87
CA SER A 254 25.98 15.20 36.49
C SER A 254 26.56 16.25 35.52
N ARG A 255 27.11 15.83 34.37
CA ARG A 255 27.71 16.69 33.35
C ARG A 255 26.91 16.81 32.07
N THR A 256 25.72 16.24 32.00
CA THR A 256 24.85 16.37 30.83
C THR A 256 24.64 17.85 30.45
N SER A 257 24.51 18.77 31.44
CA SER A 257 24.37 20.20 31.17
C SER A 257 25.57 20.80 30.46
N GLU A 258 26.81 20.37 30.82
CA GLU A 258 28.04 20.82 30.17
C GLU A 258 28.08 20.34 28.69
N ILE A 259 27.66 19.11 28.43
CA ILE A 259 27.51 18.61 27.04
C ILE A 259 26.54 19.48 26.26
N LEU A 260 25.36 19.79 26.81
CA LEU A 260 24.34 20.63 26.16
C LEU A 260 24.85 22.06 25.90
N ASP A 261 25.62 22.65 26.84
CA ASP A 261 26.20 23.98 26.67
C ASP A 261 27.22 23.98 25.52
N ILE A 262 28.07 22.96 25.42
CA ILE A 262 29.04 22.80 24.32
C ILE A 262 28.31 22.65 22.97
N LEU A 263 27.32 21.76 22.89
CA LEU A 263 26.53 21.54 21.66
C LEU A 263 25.88 22.84 21.20
N LYS A 264 25.30 23.61 22.13
CA LYS A 264 24.68 24.90 21.87
C LYS A 264 25.68 25.95 21.40
N GLU A 265 26.85 26.04 22.07
CA GLU A 265 27.92 27.00 21.71
C GLU A 265 28.43 26.74 20.29
N LYS A 266 28.51 25.47 19.91
CA LYS A 266 29.04 25.02 18.62
C LYS A 266 27.99 24.87 17.53
N ASP A 267 26.73 25.23 17.77
CA ASP A 267 25.60 25.04 16.84
C ASP A 267 25.51 23.58 16.35
N ALA A 268 25.67 22.63 17.27
CA ALA A 268 25.67 21.21 17.02
C ALA A 268 24.45 20.57 17.71
N LYS A 269 23.94 19.49 17.09
CA LYS A 269 22.89 18.67 17.68
C LYS A 269 23.37 17.24 17.88
N ALA A 270 22.70 16.52 18.78
CA ALA A 270 23.01 15.14 19.09
C ALA A 270 21.76 14.32 19.44
N THR A 271 21.91 13.02 19.51
CA THR A 271 20.88 12.10 20.01
C THR A 271 21.35 11.46 21.30
N PHE A 272 20.51 11.49 22.34
CA PHE A 272 20.83 10.97 23.66
C PHE A 272 20.04 9.69 23.93
N PHE A 273 20.71 8.59 24.15
CA PHE A 273 20.14 7.32 24.59
C PHE A 273 20.24 7.23 26.11
N VAL A 274 19.16 7.56 26.79
CA VAL A 274 19.16 7.70 28.25
C VAL A 274 18.72 6.42 28.95
N SER A 275 19.26 6.14 30.15
CA SER A 275 18.84 5.02 31.00
C SER A 275 17.70 5.43 31.92
N GLY A 276 16.63 4.63 31.98
CA GLY A 276 15.38 4.98 32.67
C GLY A 276 15.56 5.23 34.18
N ASP A 277 16.43 4.50 34.86
CA ASP A 277 16.75 4.69 36.26
C ASP A 277 17.45 6.02 36.51
N LYS A 278 18.37 6.42 35.65
CA LYS A 278 19.05 7.74 35.71
C LYS A 278 18.09 8.89 35.35
N VAL A 279 17.20 8.68 34.40
CA VAL A 279 16.12 9.62 34.10
C VAL A 279 15.24 9.88 35.31
N ALA A 280 14.89 8.82 36.06
CA ALA A 280 14.10 8.94 37.27
C ALA A 280 14.82 9.75 38.36
N ALA A 281 16.15 9.68 38.42
CA ALA A 281 16.98 10.44 39.35
C ALA A 281 17.22 11.89 38.93
N ALA A 282 17.29 12.19 37.62
CA ALA A 282 17.62 13.52 37.07
C ALA A 282 16.63 13.96 35.97
N PRO A 283 15.33 14.06 36.24
CA PRO A 283 14.32 14.40 35.19
C PRO A 283 14.52 15.76 34.55
N ALA A 284 15.13 16.72 35.26
CA ALA A 284 15.41 18.05 34.73
C ALA A 284 16.42 18.02 33.57
N ALA A 285 17.39 17.11 33.59
CA ALA A 285 18.36 16.95 32.53
C ALA A 285 17.69 16.46 31.23
N VAL A 286 16.79 15.48 31.32
CA VAL A 286 16.03 14.97 30.16
C VAL A 286 15.17 16.07 29.54
N LYS A 287 14.51 16.87 30.36
CA LYS A 287 13.75 18.05 29.87
C LYS A 287 14.68 19.03 29.16
N ALA A 288 15.86 19.31 29.69
CA ALA A 288 16.83 20.21 29.07
C ALA A 288 17.34 19.67 27.71
N ILE A 289 17.59 18.37 27.59
CA ILE A 289 17.93 17.72 26.31
C ILE A 289 16.85 17.98 25.26
N ALA A 290 15.57 17.73 25.59
CA ALA A 290 14.47 17.93 24.67
C ALA A 290 14.28 19.41 24.29
N GLU A 291 14.35 20.34 25.28
CA GLU A 291 14.15 21.78 25.07
C GLU A 291 15.30 22.44 24.26
N SER A 292 16.49 21.83 24.24
CA SER A 292 17.62 22.30 23.44
C SER A 292 17.64 21.81 22.00
N GLY A 293 16.61 21.08 21.57
CA GLY A 293 16.45 20.61 20.18
C GLY A 293 17.30 19.37 19.86
N ASN A 294 17.79 18.68 20.88
CA ASN A 294 18.41 17.37 20.76
C ASN A 294 17.36 16.26 20.75
N GLU A 295 17.72 15.10 20.23
CA GLU A 295 16.85 13.93 20.15
C GLU A 295 17.05 12.99 21.33
N LEU A 296 15.98 12.33 21.75
CA LEU A 296 15.97 11.35 22.82
C LEU A 296 15.64 9.95 22.31
N GLY A 297 16.43 8.99 22.70
CA GLY A 297 16.16 7.56 22.66
C GLY A 297 16.36 6.95 24.04
N THR A 298 16.41 5.64 24.14
CA THR A 298 16.67 4.95 25.41
C THR A 298 17.74 3.86 25.30
N ASN A 299 18.53 3.68 26.37
CA ASN A 299 19.36 2.50 26.65
C ASN A 299 18.64 1.46 27.54
N ALA A 300 17.32 1.32 27.43
CA ALA A 300 16.48 0.57 28.35
C ALA A 300 16.33 1.24 29.73
N TYR A 301 15.71 0.55 30.69
CA TYR A 301 15.53 1.12 32.04
C TYR A 301 16.82 1.07 32.86
N SER A 302 17.55 -0.03 32.78
CA SER A 302 18.82 -0.24 33.47
C SER A 302 19.83 -0.91 32.55
N ASP A 303 21.11 -0.86 32.94
CA ASP A 303 22.23 -1.42 32.18
C ASP A 303 22.28 -2.95 32.33
N VAL A 304 21.47 -3.65 31.53
CA VAL A 304 21.35 -5.12 31.50
C VAL A 304 21.39 -5.62 30.05
N ASN A 305 21.90 -6.84 29.87
CA ASN A 305 21.85 -7.48 28.55
C ASN A 305 20.41 -7.86 28.21
N LEU A 306 19.82 -7.15 27.24
CA LEU A 306 18.43 -7.39 26.81
C LEU A 306 18.25 -8.78 26.18
N GLY A 307 19.29 -9.34 25.56
CA GLY A 307 19.26 -10.67 24.94
C GLY A 307 19.08 -11.83 25.92
N GLU A 308 19.33 -11.61 27.21
CA GLU A 308 19.21 -12.63 28.25
C GLU A 308 17.86 -12.57 28.99
N LEU A 309 17.02 -11.58 28.68
CA LEU A 309 15.76 -11.36 29.38
C LEU A 309 14.63 -12.22 28.80
N SER A 310 13.65 -12.53 29.69
CA SER A 310 12.36 -13.03 29.21
C SER A 310 11.62 -11.95 28.41
N ALA A 311 10.66 -12.34 27.56
CA ALA A 311 9.81 -11.41 26.82
C ALA A 311 9.13 -10.37 27.74
N SER A 312 8.65 -10.80 28.93
CA SER A 312 8.01 -9.91 29.90
C SER A 312 8.99 -8.90 30.50
N ASP A 313 10.20 -9.34 30.83
CA ASP A 313 11.21 -8.47 31.43
C ASP A 313 11.78 -7.49 30.39
N LEU A 314 12.01 -7.94 29.15
CA LEU A 314 12.39 -7.08 28.05
C LEU A 314 11.35 -5.97 27.83
N ARG A 315 10.07 -6.34 27.73
CA ARG A 315 8.99 -5.35 27.55
C ARG A 315 8.87 -4.40 28.73
N SER A 316 9.13 -4.86 29.96
CA SER A 316 9.18 -4.01 31.14
C SER A 316 10.37 -3.03 31.08
N GLN A 317 11.57 -3.48 30.73
CA GLN A 317 12.75 -2.61 30.56
C GLN A 317 12.47 -1.47 29.56
N LEU A 318 11.82 -1.79 28.44
CA LEU A 318 11.48 -0.80 27.41
C LEU A 318 10.35 0.14 27.88
N SER A 319 9.23 -0.42 28.35
CA SER A 319 8.06 0.37 28.76
C SER A 319 8.34 1.31 29.92
N ASP A 320 9.11 0.85 30.92
CA ASP A 320 9.43 1.64 32.10
C ASP A 320 10.40 2.78 31.74
N SER A 321 11.35 2.53 30.83
CA SER A 321 12.23 3.58 30.31
C SER A 321 11.45 4.62 29.51
N PHE A 322 10.59 4.21 28.57
CA PHE A 322 9.74 5.13 27.81
C PHE A 322 8.85 5.97 28.73
N ALA A 323 8.29 5.34 29.77
CA ALA A 323 7.47 6.04 30.74
C ALA A 323 8.27 7.05 31.58
N ALA A 324 9.51 6.71 31.98
CA ALA A 324 10.40 7.60 32.70
C ALA A 324 10.76 8.84 31.85
N VAL A 325 11.16 8.66 30.61
CA VAL A 325 11.48 9.76 29.65
C VAL A 325 10.27 10.66 29.45
N LYS A 326 9.10 10.07 29.18
CA LYS A 326 7.84 10.83 29.02
C LYS A 326 7.49 11.65 30.27
N LYS A 327 7.60 11.04 31.45
CA LYS A 327 7.32 11.70 32.74
C LYS A 327 8.29 12.83 33.03
N ALA A 328 9.54 12.71 32.61
CA ALA A 328 10.57 13.73 32.75
C ALA A 328 10.40 14.93 31.77
N GLY A 329 9.47 14.85 30.84
CA GLY A 329 9.22 15.90 29.83
C GLY A 329 9.95 15.72 28.52
N GLY A 330 10.61 14.56 28.30
CA GLY A 330 11.30 14.21 27.06
C GLY A 330 10.38 13.80 25.91
N GLY A 331 9.07 13.78 26.12
CA GLY A 331 8.12 13.39 25.09
C GLY A 331 7.92 11.88 24.97
N LYS A 332 7.35 11.45 23.85
CA LYS A 332 7.21 10.03 23.50
C LYS A 332 8.48 9.57 22.80
N VAL A 333 9.06 8.50 23.26
CA VAL A 333 10.22 7.85 22.63
C VAL A 333 9.92 6.39 22.35
N SER A 334 10.49 5.88 21.26
CA SER A 334 10.45 4.48 20.84
C SER A 334 11.75 4.06 20.15
N LEU A 335 12.71 4.98 20.05
CA LEU A 335 14.06 4.75 19.56
C LEU A 335 14.90 4.09 20.64
N VAL A 336 15.56 2.98 20.31
CA VAL A 336 16.31 2.18 21.27
C VAL A 336 17.76 1.98 20.81
N ARG A 337 18.70 2.14 21.73
CA ARG A 337 20.03 1.55 21.63
C ARG A 337 20.19 0.59 22.80
N PRO A 338 20.25 -0.72 22.56
CA PRO A 338 20.35 -1.69 23.64
C PRO A 338 21.70 -1.58 24.34
N PRO A 339 21.75 -1.74 25.66
CA PRO A 339 23.02 -1.92 26.37
C PRO A 339 23.86 -3.04 25.70
N PHE A 340 25.16 -2.89 25.68
CA PHE A 340 26.10 -3.82 25.04
C PHE A 340 25.94 -3.96 23.51
N GLY A 341 25.02 -3.20 22.86
CA GLY A 341 24.78 -3.24 21.44
C GLY A 341 23.98 -4.46 20.96
N GLU A 342 23.51 -5.31 21.87
CA GLU A 342 22.81 -6.56 21.52
C GLU A 342 21.28 -6.44 21.54
N PHE A 343 20.66 -6.71 20.40
CA PHE A 343 19.22 -6.88 20.26
C PHE A 343 18.98 -8.05 19.33
N SER A 344 18.66 -9.19 19.91
CA SER A 344 18.56 -10.47 19.23
C SER A 344 17.31 -10.57 18.36
N GLU A 345 17.25 -11.60 17.51
CA GLU A 345 16.03 -11.95 16.76
C GLU A 345 14.84 -12.20 17.71
N GLN A 346 15.09 -12.86 18.85
CA GLN A 346 14.06 -13.06 19.86
C GLN A 346 13.58 -11.73 20.47
N ASN A 347 14.48 -10.78 20.72
CA ASN A 347 14.08 -9.45 21.20
C ASN A 347 13.17 -8.71 20.20
N TRP A 348 13.48 -8.82 18.91
CA TRP A 348 12.61 -8.27 17.87
C TRP A 348 11.25 -8.95 17.87
N ALA A 349 11.20 -10.28 17.90
CA ALA A 349 9.92 -11.00 17.94
C ALA A 349 9.09 -10.63 19.16
N ASP A 350 9.72 -10.41 20.31
CA ASP A 350 9.05 -10.13 21.57
C ASP A 350 8.62 -8.66 21.74
N ALA A 351 9.24 -7.70 21.03
CA ALA A 351 9.06 -6.27 21.32
C ALA A 351 9.06 -5.33 20.11
N MET A 352 9.00 -5.83 18.87
CA MET A 352 8.99 -4.97 17.68
C MET A 352 7.81 -4.00 17.62
N ASP A 353 6.71 -4.30 18.29
CA ASP A 353 5.54 -3.43 18.42
C ASP A 353 5.76 -2.22 19.36
N MET A 354 6.90 -2.19 20.06
CA MET A 354 7.26 -1.13 20.99
C MET A 354 8.40 -0.24 20.48
N VAL A 355 9.18 -0.70 19.49
CA VAL A 355 10.45 -0.11 19.08
C VAL A 355 10.34 0.40 17.65
N SER A 356 10.55 1.71 17.45
CA SER A 356 10.55 2.33 16.10
C SER A 356 11.80 1.95 15.31
N ALA A 357 12.94 1.94 15.99
CA ALA A 357 14.21 1.47 15.45
C ALA A 357 15.16 1.08 16.58
N VAL A 358 16.09 0.19 16.26
CA VAL A 358 17.28 -0.09 17.06
C VAL A 358 18.47 0.49 16.33
N VAL A 359 19.25 1.33 17.04
CA VAL A 359 20.40 2.01 16.46
C VAL A 359 21.69 1.63 17.19
N SER A 360 22.62 1.09 16.45
CA SER A 360 24.00 0.87 16.88
C SER A 360 24.87 2.09 16.51
N TRP A 361 26.16 1.89 16.37
CA TRP A 361 27.11 2.91 15.92
C TRP A 361 28.02 2.31 14.85
N ASN A 362 28.67 3.18 14.10
CA ASN A 362 29.71 2.77 13.16
C ASN A 362 31.06 3.47 13.42
N VAL A 363 31.09 4.35 14.42
CA VAL A 363 32.32 4.93 14.97
C VAL A 363 32.27 4.85 16.48
N ASP A 364 33.14 4.06 17.07
CA ASP A 364 33.34 3.97 18.53
C ASP A 364 34.41 4.97 18.93
N SER A 365 34.08 5.90 19.82
CA SER A 365 35.02 6.89 20.30
C SER A 365 36.11 6.27 21.25
N GLY A 366 35.77 5.15 21.88
CA GLY A 366 36.58 4.51 22.92
C GLY A 366 36.64 5.31 24.21
N ASP A 367 35.76 6.30 24.43
CA ASP A 367 35.78 7.15 25.65
C ASP A 367 35.50 6.34 26.93
N TRP A 368 34.77 5.26 26.85
CA TRP A 368 34.48 4.33 27.92
C TRP A 368 35.76 3.56 28.46
N LEU A 369 36.82 3.56 27.66
CA LEU A 369 38.14 3.01 28.06
C LEU A 369 39.03 4.01 28.81
N LEU A 370 38.62 5.28 28.92
CA LEU A 370 39.37 6.36 29.54
C LEU A 370 40.78 6.61 28.96
N PRO A 371 40.95 6.66 27.61
CA PRO A 371 42.29 6.82 27.01
C PRO A 371 42.82 8.26 27.04
N GLY A 372 42.05 9.21 27.54
CA GLY A 372 42.31 10.64 27.55
C GLY A 372 41.59 11.41 26.40
N ALA A 373 41.13 12.62 26.67
CA ALA A 373 40.29 13.43 25.79
C ALA A 373 40.91 13.65 24.40
N ALA A 374 42.20 13.89 24.29
CA ALA A 374 42.91 14.03 23.02
C ALA A 374 42.83 12.74 22.17
N THR A 375 42.99 11.56 22.78
CA THR A 375 42.89 10.26 22.09
C THR A 375 41.47 10.01 21.59
N VAL A 376 40.47 10.31 22.42
CA VAL A 376 39.04 10.23 22.02
C VAL A 376 38.76 11.13 20.79
N ALA A 377 39.24 12.38 20.85
CA ALA A 377 39.05 13.30 19.72
C ALA A 377 39.77 12.82 18.45
N ASP A 378 40.99 12.35 18.55
CA ASP A 378 41.74 11.81 17.42
C ASP A 378 41.11 10.55 16.83
N THR A 379 40.56 9.66 17.65
CA THR A 379 39.85 8.46 17.24
C THR A 379 38.59 8.82 16.42
N VAL A 380 37.76 9.71 16.94
CA VAL A 380 36.55 10.13 16.26
C VAL A 380 36.87 10.84 14.96
N VAL A 381 37.71 11.87 15.00
CA VAL A 381 38.04 12.67 13.79
C VAL A 381 38.71 11.82 12.71
N GLY A 382 39.56 10.86 13.09
CA GLY A 382 40.19 9.99 12.12
C GLY A 382 39.33 8.88 11.53
N SER A 383 38.14 8.61 12.12
CA SER A 383 37.27 7.49 11.72
C SER A 383 35.98 7.90 11.02
N VAL A 384 35.52 9.13 11.21
CA VAL A 384 34.22 9.57 10.67
C VAL A 384 34.21 9.77 9.15
N ARG A 385 33.05 9.55 8.61
CA ARG A 385 32.68 9.84 7.22
C ARG A 385 31.24 10.34 7.18
N ASN A 386 30.78 10.82 6.03
CA ASN A 386 29.39 11.23 5.87
C ASN A 386 28.44 10.08 6.25
N GLY A 387 27.46 10.37 7.12
CA GLY A 387 26.54 9.38 7.66
C GLY A 387 27.06 8.59 8.86
N SER A 388 28.19 9.00 9.47
CA SER A 388 28.69 8.36 10.68
C SER A 388 27.79 8.62 11.88
N ILE A 389 27.56 7.54 12.65
CA ILE A 389 26.92 7.53 13.96
C ILE A 389 28.02 7.27 14.98
N VAL A 390 28.34 8.26 15.81
CA VAL A 390 29.44 8.21 16.76
C VAL A 390 28.92 7.85 18.14
N LEU A 391 29.46 6.80 18.75
CA LEU A 391 29.21 6.46 20.14
C LEU A 391 30.09 7.32 21.04
N LEU A 392 29.45 8.01 21.97
CA LEU A 392 30.03 8.69 23.13
C LEU A 392 29.24 8.29 24.37
N THR A 393 29.78 8.46 25.57
CA THR A 393 29.09 8.14 26.81
C THR A 393 28.81 9.38 27.65
N ASP A 394 27.64 9.42 28.29
CA ASP A 394 27.21 10.44 29.26
C ASP A 394 27.00 9.80 30.64
N ASN A 395 27.91 8.94 31.09
CA ASN A 395 27.84 8.34 32.40
C ASN A 395 28.81 9.01 33.40
N GLU A 396 28.57 8.86 34.68
CA GLU A 396 29.35 9.53 35.75
C GLU A 396 30.86 9.18 35.74
N THR A 397 31.24 8.04 35.18
CA THR A 397 32.63 7.56 35.18
C THR A 397 33.43 8.19 34.05
N THR A 398 32.86 8.32 32.86
CA THR A 398 33.57 8.69 31.64
C THR A 398 33.27 10.10 31.16
N CYS A 399 32.14 10.70 31.55
CA CYS A 399 31.65 11.96 31.02
C CYS A 399 32.65 13.14 31.19
N ALA A 400 33.53 13.11 32.19
CA ALA A 400 34.52 14.18 32.37
C ALA A 400 35.44 14.30 31.13
N GLN A 401 35.94 13.17 30.65
CA GLN A 401 36.81 13.10 29.48
C GLN A 401 36.05 13.35 28.21
N THR A 402 34.80 12.85 28.09
CA THR A 402 33.90 13.08 26.96
C THR A 402 33.61 14.58 26.79
N VAL A 403 33.31 15.28 27.88
CA VAL A 403 33.10 16.76 27.88
C VAL A 403 34.36 17.50 27.42
N GLU A 404 35.57 17.06 27.86
CA GLU A 404 36.85 17.67 27.44
C GLU A 404 37.16 17.40 25.94
N ALA A 405 36.81 16.23 25.43
CA ALA A 405 37.03 15.83 24.03
C ALA A 405 36.07 16.51 23.06
N LEU A 406 34.83 16.75 23.50
CA LEU A 406 33.68 17.17 22.61
C LEU A 406 33.97 18.45 21.84
N PRO A 407 34.48 19.58 22.40
CA PRO A 407 34.81 20.77 21.63
C PRO A 407 35.85 20.50 20.55
N GLN A 408 36.87 19.69 20.86
CA GLN A 408 37.91 19.34 19.90
C GLN A 408 37.37 18.51 18.72
N ILE A 409 36.46 17.59 18.98
CA ILE A 409 35.78 16.77 17.97
C ILE A 409 34.97 17.71 17.05
N ILE A 410 34.12 18.57 17.64
CA ILE A 410 33.22 19.43 16.87
C ILE A 410 34.00 20.44 16.04
N ASP A 411 34.94 21.17 16.64
CA ASP A 411 35.70 22.23 15.95
C ASP A 411 36.49 21.68 14.75
N ARG A 412 37.14 20.51 14.91
CA ARG A 412 37.92 19.88 13.85
C ARG A 412 37.04 19.38 12.70
N LEU A 413 35.90 18.77 13.03
CA LEU A 413 35.01 18.22 12.00
C LEU A 413 34.19 19.32 11.31
N GLN A 414 33.82 20.41 12.00
CA GLN A 414 33.23 21.58 11.35
C GLN A 414 34.23 22.24 10.38
N ALA A 415 35.52 22.29 10.74
CA ALA A 415 36.55 22.78 9.84
C ALA A 415 36.70 21.90 8.58
N GLU A 416 36.33 20.63 8.63
CA GLU A 416 36.29 19.72 7.50
C GLU A 416 34.96 19.73 6.73
N GLY A 417 34.01 20.60 7.16
CA GLY A 417 32.70 20.81 6.53
C GLY A 417 31.61 19.82 6.93
N TYR A 418 31.75 19.19 8.11
CA TYR A 418 30.68 18.38 8.67
C TYR A 418 29.67 19.23 9.45
N GLU A 419 28.39 18.89 9.32
CA GLU A 419 27.28 19.39 10.12
C GLU A 419 26.83 18.30 11.11
N PHE A 420 26.52 18.69 12.35
CA PHE A 420 26.10 17.78 13.40
C PHE A 420 24.58 17.83 13.54
N VAL A 421 23.95 16.70 13.32
CA VAL A 421 22.51 16.53 13.27
C VAL A 421 22.03 15.40 14.18
N THR A 422 20.75 15.38 14.50
CA THR A 422 20.13 14.22 15.17
C THR A 422 20.00 13.05 14.20
N LEU A 423 19.75 11.84 14.72
CA LEU A 423 19.49 10.67 13.88
C LEU A 423 18.29 10.85 12.98
N SER A 424 17.18 11.41 13.49
CA SER A 424 15.98 11.73 12.68
C SER A 424 16.29 12.73 11.57
N GLU A 425 17.07 13.79 11.87
CA GLU A 425 17.50 14.75 10.86
C GLU A 425 18.41 14.11 9.80
N MET A 426 19.29 13.20 10.20
CA MET A 426 20.18 12.48 9.28
C MET A 426 19.40 11.55 8.36
N ILE A 427 18.43 10.77 8.91
CA ILE A 427 17.55 9.90 8.13
C ILE A 427 16.73 10.72 7.13
N ALA A 428 16.26 11.90 7.51
CA ALA A 428 15.50 12.77 6.61
C ALA A 428 16.31 13.26 5.39
N THR A 429 17.63 13.12 5.40
CA THR A 429 18.50 13.43 4.26
C THR A 429 18.81 12.21 3.37
N ASP A 430 18.39 11.03 3.75
CA ASP A 430 18.58 9.79 2.99
C ASP A 430 17.32 9.51 2.15
N ASP A 431 17.45 9.56 0.83
CA ASP A 431 16.32 9.43 -0.09
C ASP A 431 15.65 8.06 -0.03
N ASP A 432 16.37 7.02 0.38
CA ASP A 432 15.83 5.66 0.51
C ASP A 432 15.14 5.43 1.86
N LEU A 433 15.50 6.20 2.90
CA LEU A 433 15.02 5.96 4.27
C LEU A 433 14.00 6.98 4.77
N LYS A 434 14.00 8.21 4.29
CA LYS A 434 13.20 9.34 4.80
C LYS A 434 11.69 9.07 4.85
N ASP A 435 11.18 8.27 3.91
CA ASP A 435 9.76 7.93 3.80
C ASP A 435 9.43 6.57 4.44
N LEU A 436 10.45 5.78 4.81
CA LEU A 436 10.30 4.45 5.39
C LEU A 436 10.43 4.44 6.91
N VAL A 437 11.28 5.30 7.48
CA VAL A 437 11.66 5.24 8.89
C VAL A 437 11.15 6.47 9.65
N ASP A 438 10.29 6.22 10.63
CA ASP A 438 9.82 7.23 11.59
C ASP A 438 10.31 6.82 12.99
N LEU A 439 11.34 7.49 13.50
CA LEU A 439 11.92 7.18 14.81
C LEU A 439 11.03 7.59 15.98
N SER A 440 10.01 8.41 15.76
CA SER A 440 9.16 8.97 16.80
C SER A 440 8.00 8.06 17.21
N GLU A 441 7.59 7.13 16.35
CA GLU A 441 6.38 6.34 16.56
C GLU A 441 6.45 4.94 15.92
N VAL A 442 5.93 3.96 16.65
CA VAL A 442 5.68 2.61 16.12
C VAL A 442 4.26 2.54 15.58
N ARG A 443 4.10 2.09 14.33
CA ARG A 443 2.79 1.96 13.68
C ARG A 443 2.55 0.53 13.22
N MET A 444 2.19 -0.33 14.18
CA MET A 444 1.81 -1.70 13.86
C MET A 444 0.41 -1.74 13.24
N PRO A 445 0.22 -2.34 12.04
CA PRO A 445 -1.08 -2.48 11.40
C PRO A 445 -2.04 -3.35 12.23
N LYS A 446 -3.34 -3.09 12.17
CA LYS A 446 -4.36 -3.82 12.97
C LYS A 446 -4.41 -5.33 12.72
N LYS A 447 -4.01 -5.78 11.54
CA LYS A 447 -3.99 -7.21 11.17
C LYS A 447 -2.66 -7.88 11.46
N ALA A 448 -1.65 -7.11 11.83
CA ALA A 448 -0.34 -7.64 12.15
C ALA A 448 -0.33 -8.33 13.51
N SER A 449 0.53 -9.33 13.65
CA SER A 449 0.90 -9.98 14.91
C SER A 449 2.40 -9.98 15.09
N LEU A 450 2.84 -10.20 16.32
CA LEU A 450 4.26 -10.46 16.58
C LEU A 450 4.63 -11.80 15.93
N PRO A 451 5.82 -11.90 15.32
CA PRO A 451 6.29 -13.15 14.71
C PRO A 451 6.80 -14.11 15.78
N VAL A 452 6.95 -15.37 15.37
CA VAL A 452 7.67 -16.38 16.15
C VAL A 452 9.06 -16.60 15.57
N VAL A 453 10.04 -16.77 16.43
CA VAL A 453 11.39 -17.19 16.02
C VAL A 453 11.36 -18.69 15.79
N GLN A 454 11.74 -19.12 14.60
CA GLN A 454 11.93 -20.55 14.33
C GLN A 454 13.13 -21.04 15.12
N LYS A 455 12.88 -21.90 16.10
CA LYS A 455 13.98 -22.67 16.67
C LYS A 455 14.51 -23.57 15.56
N ASP A 456 15.79 -23.41 15.21
CA ASP A 456 16.45 -24.39 14.36
C ASP A 456 16.13 -25.75 14.95
N SER A 457 15.37 -26.55 14.20
CA SER A 457 15.19 -27.96 14.57
C SER A 457 16.61 -28.51 14.62
N GLU A 458 17.10 -28.84 15.82
CA GLU A 458 18.32 -29.56 16.02
C GLU A 458 18.39 -30.62 14.91
N GLN A 459 19.36 -30.46 14.01
CA GLN A 459 19.70 -31.50 13.06
C GLN A 459 20.08 -32.67 13.91
N GLY A 460 19.13 -33.58 14.09
CA GLY A 460 19.33 -34.83 14.77
C GLY A 460 20.49 -35.56 14.12
N GLU A 461 21.40 -35.98 14.97
CA GLU A 461 22.54 -36.86 14.70
C GLU A 461 22.16 -38.07 13.81
#